data_e455f006f511989bd709daabb910b83b
#
_entry.id   e455f006f511989bd709daabb910b83b
#
_cell.length_a   1.000
_cell.length_b   1.000
_cell.length_c   1.000
_cell.angle_alpha   90.00
_cell.angle_beta   90.00
_cell.angle_gamma   90.00
#
_symmetry.space_group_name_H-M   'P 1'
#
loop_
_entity.id
_entity.type
_entity.pdbx_description
1 polymer ?
#
loop_
_entity_poly.entity_id
_entity_poly.type
_entity_poly.pdbx_seq_one_letter_code
_entity_poly.pdbx_strand_id
1 'polypeptide(L)'
;MQEKIRFVELKDSTGILNIYTPYVLDTTISFEYEPPTLAEFTERISNISSKYPYLVYERNGKILGFAYGSPYQERIAYLYDADLSIYLAPEAQNSGVGKKLYSCLLDLLQKQGFYNVYACITANNQRSIDFHAAFGFRNLGPHPKAGYKFDQWLDIIWMDKQLQQP
;
A
#
# COMPACT_ATOMS: atom_id res chain seq x y z
N MET A 1 -8.98 11.09 -22.84
CA MET A 1 -8.20 10.19 -21.94
C MET A 1 -9.13 9.71 -20.85
N GLN A 2 -9.38 8.41 -20.75
CA GLN A 2 -10.30 7.86 -19.75
C GLN A 2 -9.48 7.41 -18.53
N GLU A 3 -9.68 8.06 -17.40
CA GLU A 3 -9.05 7.72 -16.13
C GLU A 3 -10.12 7.41 -15.08
N LYS A 4 -9.91 6.40 -14.26
CA LYS A 4 -10.81 6.07 -13.15
C LYS A 4 -10.08 5.39 -12.00
N ILE A 5 -10.61 5.61 -10.80
CA ILE A 5 -10.28 4.85 -9.60
C ILE A 5 -11.50 3.99 -9.31
N ARG A 6 -11.29 2.70 -9.10
CA ARG A 6 -12.36 1.73 -8.85
C ARG A 6 -11.88 0.62 -7.92
N PHE A 7 -12.83 -0.13 -7.39
CA PHE A 7 -12.50 -1.35 -6.66
C PHE A 7 -11.83 -2.37 -7.57
N VAL A 8 -10.93 -3.15 -6.99
CA VAL A 8 -10.23 -4.25 -7.66
C VAL A 8 -11.22 -5.34 -8.08
N GLU A 9 -10.94 -5.95 -9.21
CA GLU A 9 -11.56 -7.20 -9.67
C GLU A 9 -10.45 -8.27 -9.80
N LEU A 10 -10.78 -9.54 -9.65
CA LEU A 10 -9.75 -10.60 -9.72
C LEU A 10 -9.06 -10.66 -11.09
N LYS A 11 -9.71 -10.23 -12.16
CA LYS A 11 -9.10 -10.10 -13.48
C LYS A 11 -7.94 -9.10 -13.55
N ASP A 12 -7.85 -8.18 -12.57
CA ASP A 12 -6.78 -7.18 -12.48
C ASP A 12 -5.47 -7.76 -11.95
N SER A 13 -5.49 -8.97 -11.42
CA SER A 13 -4.35 -9.58 -10.72
C SER A 13 -3.06 -9.56 -11.54
N THR A 14 -3.13 -9.86 -12.83
CA THR A 14 -1.95 -9.81 -13.72
C THR A 14 -1.39 -8.39 -13.83
N GLY A 15 -2.24 -7.39 -14.05
CA GLY A 15 -1.82 -5.99 -14.16
C GLY A 15 -1.21 -5.47 -12.86
N ILE A 16 -1.79 -5.84 -11.72
CA ILE A 16 -1.30 -5.46 -10.39
C ILE A 16 0.03 -6.15 -10.10
N LEU A 17 0.15 -7.45 -10.37
CA LEU A 17 1.39 -8.19 -10.17
C LEU A 17 2.53 -7.64 -11.04
N ASN A 18 2.25 -7.21 -12.27
CA ASN A 18 3.23 -6.58 -13.14
C ASN A 18 3.76 -5.26 -12.57
N ILE A 19 2.94 -4.50 -11.84
CA ILE A 19 3.40 -3.30 -11.13
C ILE A 19 4.24 -3.67 -9.92
N TYR A 20 3.82 -4.69 -9.15
CA TYR A 20 4.45 -5.08 -7.88
C TYR A 20 5.80 -5.78 -8.08
N THR A 21 5.94 -6.63 -9.11
CA THR A 21 7.13 -7.44 -9.35
C THR A 21 8.44 -6.64 -9.36
N PRO A 22 8.57 -5.49 -10.03
CA PRO A 22 9.80 -4.69 -9.99
C PRO A 22 10.16 -4.20 -8.59
N TYR A 23 9.17 -3.90 -7.75
CA TYR A 23 9.43 -3.49 -6.36
C TYR A 23 10.04 -4.61 -5.53
N VAL A 24 9.69 -5.86 -5.82
CA VAL A 24 10.28 -7.04 -5.17
C VAL A 24 11.71 -7.29 -5.68
N LEU A 25 11.89 -7.31 -7.00
CA LEU A 25 13.16 -7.72 -7.61
C LEU A 25 14.24 -6.65 -7.54
N ASP A 26 13.88 -5.38 -7.63
CA ASP A 26 14.83 -4.30 -7.91
C ASP A 26 14.93 -3.27 -6.77
N THR A 27 14.11 -3.38 -5.72
CA THR A 27 14.07 -2.36 -4.65
C THR A 27 14.01 -2.98 -3.25
N THR A 28 14.29 -2.14 -2.26
CA THR A 28 14.07 -2.44 -0.83
C THR A 28 12.71 -1.94 -0.34
N ILE A 29 11.84 -1.45 -1.22
CA ILE A 29 10.49 -1.00 -0.88
C ILE A 29 9.62 -2.17 -0.44
N SER A 30 9.67 -3.29 -1.16
CA SER A 30 9.12 -4.57 -0.71
C SER A 30 10.22 -5.39 -0.05
N PHE A 31 9.88 -6.07 1.05
CA PHE A 31 10.78 -6.99 1.74
C PHE A 31 10.65 -8.44 1.25
N GLU A 32 9.79 -8.72 0.28
CA GLU A 32 9.78 -10.02 -0.37
C GLU A 32 11.04 -10.19 -1.23
N TYR A 33 11.57 -11.40 -1.28
CA TYR A 33 12.76 -11.74 -2.06
C TYR A 33 12.38 -12.21 -3.46
N GLU A 34 11.27 -12.92 -3.56
CA GLU A 34 10.75 -13.45 -4.82
C GLU A 34 9.31 -12.98 -5.01
N PRO A 35 8.91 -12.58 -6.21
CA PRO A 35 7.52 -12.26 -6.49
C PRO A 35 6.63 -13.47 -6.26
N PRO A 36 5.42 -13.29 -5.71
CA PRO A 36 4.45 -14.38 -5.65
C PRO A 36 4.07 -14.84 -7.05
N THR A 37 3.62 -16.09 -7.17
CA THR A 37 2.99 -16.55 -8.41
C THR A 37 1.67 -15.80 -8.64
N LEU A 38 1.16 -15.82 -9.87
CA LEU A 38 -0.13 -15.20 -10.17
C LEU A 38 -1.26 -15.79 -9.33
N ALA A 39 -1.25 -17.11 -9.11
CA ALA A 39 -2.26 -17.79 -8.29
C ALA A 39 -2.22 -17.33 -6.83
N GLU A 40 -1.03 -17.29 -6.22
CA GLU A 40 -0.83 -16.79 -4.86
C GLU A 40 -1.25 -15.32 -4.71
N PHE A 41 -0.88 -14.51 -5.69
CA PHE A 41 -1.19 -13.08 -5.65
C PHE A 41 -2.69 -12.81 -5.82
N THR A 42 -3.36 -13.55 -6.69
CA THR A 42 -4.82 -13.50 -6.86
C THR A 42 -5.54 -13.90 -5.56
N GLU A 43 -5.03 -14.91 -4.86
CA GLU A 43 -5.56 -15.32 -3.56
C GLU A 43 -5.37 -14.22 -2.51
N ARG A 44 -4.18 -13.59 -2.45
CA ARG A 44 -3.95 -12.42 -1.57
C ARG A 44 -4.95 -11.30 -1.83
N ILE A 45 -5.17 -10.93 -3.09
CA ILE A 45 -6.14 -9.91 -3.48
C ILE A 45 -7.55 -10.29 -3.03
N SER A 46 -7.98 -11.52 -3.27
CA SER A 46 -9.30 -12.02 -2.87
C SER A 46 -9.50 -11.93 -1.36
N ASN A 47 -8.52 -12.39 -0.59
CA ASN A 47 -8.58 -12.39 0.88
C ASN A 47 -8.63 -10.97 1.45
N ILE A 48 -7.80 -10.07 0.96
CA ILE A 48 -7.75 -8.67 1.41
C ILE A 48 -9.02 -7.93 1.02
N SER A 49 -9.41 -8.00 -0.25
CA SER A 49 -10.57 -7.25 -0.78
C SER A 49 -11.91 -7.71 -0.23
N SER A 50 -11.98 -8.88 0.39
CA SER A 50 -13.18 -9.36 1.08
C SER A 50 -13.51 -8.56 2.34
N LYS A 51 -12.54 -7.86 2.94
CA LYS A 51 -12.69 -7.16 4.23
C LYS A 51 -12.19 -5.71 4.22
N TYR A 52 -11.26 -5.39 3.32
CA TYR A 52 -10.61 -4.09 3.24
C TYR A 52 -10.82 -3.48 1.86
N PRO A 53 -10.90 -2.14 1.75
CA PRO A 53 -10.92 -1.50 0.45
C PRO A 53 -9.61 -1.79 -0.28
N TYR A 54 -9.74 -2.19 -1.54
CA TYR A 54 -8.64 -2.46 -2.46
C TYR A 54 -8.95 -1.74 -3.77
N LEU A 55 -8.18 -0.70 -4.08
CA LEU A 55 -8.44 0.18 -5.21
C LEU A 55 -7.38 0.04 -6.29
N VAL A 56 -7.81 0.20 -7.52
CA VAL A 56 -6.93 0.33 -8.68
C VAL A 56 -7.15 1.67 -9.36
N TYR A 57 -6.07 2.22 -9.92
CA TYR A 57 -6.11 3.33 -10.85
C TYR A 57 -5.92 2.80 -12.25
N GLU A 58 -6.89 3.07 -13.11
CA GLU A 58 -6.91 2.61 -14.50
C GLU A 58 -6.90 3.80 -15.44
N ARG A 59 -6.05 3.74 -16.47
CA ARG A 59 -6.00 4.70 -17.57
C ARG A 59 -6.08 3.97 -18.89
N ASN A 60 -7.10 4.31 -19.71
CA ASN A 60 -7.31 3.69 -21.01
C ASN A 60 -7.30 2.13 -20.97
N GLY A 61 -7.92 1.54 -19.94
CA GLY A 61 -7.98 0.10 -19.76
C GLY A 61 -6.72 -0.56 -19.16
N LYS A 62 -5.67 0.21 -18.87
CA LYS A 62 -4.44 -0.29 -18.27
C LYS A 62 -4.37 0.10 -16.78
N ILE A 63 -4.08 -0.87 -15.90
CA ILE A 63 -3.84 -0.62 -14.48
C ILE A 63 -2.45 0.01 -14.33
N LEU A 64 -2.40 1.17 -13.68
CA LEU A 64 -1.16 1.93 -13.45
C LEU A 64 -0.87 2.19 -11.97
N GLY A 65 -1.74 1.75 -11.08
CA GLY A 65 -1.52 1.88 -9.65
C GLY A 65 -2.55 1.10 -8.86
N PHE A 66 -2.21 0.78 -7.62
CA PHE A 66 -3.11 0.14 -6.69
C PHE A 66 -2.78 0.53 -5.25
N ALA A 67 -3.80 0.53 -4.41
CA ALA A 67 -3.67 0.82 -2.98
C ALA A 67 -4.72 0.05 -2.20
N TYR A 68 -4.36 -0.42 -1.01
CA TYR A 68 -5.26 -1.22 -0.20
C TYR A 68 -4.96 -1.08 1.29
N GLY A 69 -5.97 -1.39 2.10
CA GLY A 69 -5.81 -1.67 3.52
C GLY A 69 -5.68 -3.18 3.75
N SER A 70 -5.01 -3.55 4.82
CA SER A 70 -4.86 -4.93 5.29
C SER A 70 -4.80 -4.97 6.81
N PRO A 71 -4.87 -6.16 7.45
CA PRO A 71 -4.78 -6.24 8.91
C PRO A 71 -3.47 -5.65 9.44
N TYR A 72 -3.57 -4.79 10.44
CA TYR A 72 -2.38 -4.26 11.12
C TYR A 72 -1.73 -5.32 12.01
N GLN A 73 -2.54 -5.99 12.85
CA GLN A 73 -2.12 -7.08 13.74
C GLN A 73 -3.24 -8.12 13.82
N GLU A 74 -2.90 -9.35 14.18
CA GLU A 74 -3.85 -10.47 14.16
C GLU A 74 -4.86 -10.45 15.31
N ARG A 75 -4.51 -9.83 16.46
CA ARG A 75 -5.38 -9.85 17.65
C ARG A 75 -6.61 -8.98 17.44
N ILE A 76 -7.74 -9.42 17.96
CA ILE A 76 -9.06 -8.78 17.79
C ILE A 76 -9.08 -7.32 18.27
N ALA A 77 -8.25 -6.96 19.25
CA ALA A 77 -8.18 -5.58 19.74
C ALA A 77 -7.72 -4.58 18.67
N TYR A 78 -7.08 -5.05 17.59
CA TYR A 78 -6.62 -4.22 16.46
C TYR A 78 -7.63 -4.16 15.30
N LEU A 79 -8.84 -4.60 15.52
CA LEU A 79 -9.92 -4.68 14.52
C LEU A 79 -10.23 -3.34 13.82
N TYR A 80 -10.00 -2.21 14.51
CA TYR A 80 -10.23 -0.87 13.96
C TYR A 80 -8.97 -0.22 13.36
N ASP A 81 -7.89 -0.97 13.28
CA ASP A 81 -6.63 -0.54 12.71
C ASP A 81 -6.42 -1.19 11.32
N ALA A 82 -5.79 -0.48 10.42
CA ALA A 82 -5.41 -1.01 9.11
C ALA A 82 -3.98 -0.61 8.75
N ASP A 83 -3.25 -1.55 8.17
CA ASP A 83 -1.98 -1.29 7.49
C ASP A 83 -2.26 -0.94 6.03
N LEU A 84 -1.57 0.07 5.50
CA LEU A 84 -1.82 0.58 4.15
C LEU A 84 -0.64 0.32 3.22
N SER A 85 -0.97 0.02 1.98
CA SER A 85 0.01 -0.16 0.90
C SER A 85 -0.42 0.61 -0.33
N ILE A 86 0.54 1.19 -1.04
CA ILE A 86 0.34 1.86 -2.32
C ILE A 86 1.54 1.62 -3.23
N TYR A 87 1.27 1.26 -4.47
CA TYR A 87 2.27 1.04 -5.51
C TYR A 87 1.81 1.65 -6.83
N LEU A 88 2.72 2.31 -7.54
CA LEU A 88 2.45 2.93 -8.82
C LEU A 88 3.41 2.40 -9.88
N ALA A 89 2.90 2.20 -11.10
CA ALA A 89 3.73 1.99 -12.27
C ALA A 89 4.57 3.27 -12.54
N PRO A 90 5.75 3.14 -13.17
CA PRO A 90 6.59 4.31 -13.47
C PRO A 90 5.85 5.44 -14.19
N GLU A 91 4.95 5.10 -15.12
CA GLU A 91 4.18 6.08 -15.90
C GLU A 91 3.19 6.90 -15.06
N ALA A 92 2.82 6.40 -13.89
CA ALA A 92 1.89 7.09 -12.98
C ALA A 92 2.60 7.85 -11.86
N GLN A 93 3.90 7.71 -11.73
CA GLN A 93 4.68 8.41 -10.71
C GLN A 93 4.78 9.90 -11.03
N ASN A 94 4.84 10.74 -9.99
CA ASN A 94 4.94 12.21 -10.10
C ASN A 94 3.81 12.90 -10.90
N SER A 95 2.66 12.23 -11.06
CA SER A 95 1.51 12.71 -11.83
C SER A 95 0.31 13.11 -10.98
N GLY A 96 0.42 13.03 -9.66
CA GLY A 96 -0.70 13.24 -8.73
C GLY A 96 -1.62 12.02 -8.57
N VAL A 97 -1.39 10.94 -9.29
CA VAL A 97 -2.20 9.70 -9.20
C VAL A 97 -2.13 9.10 -7.81
N GLY A 98 -0.95 9.03 -7.21
CA GLY A 98 -0.77 8.49 -5.87
C GLY A 98 -1.61 9.24 -4.84
N LYS A 99 -1.62 10.57 -4.91
CA LYS A 99 -2.42 11.42 -4.02
C LYS A 99 -3.92 11.16 -4.18
N LYS A 100 -4.40 11.09 -5.42
CA LYS A 100 -5.82 10.80 -5.70
C LYS A 100 -6.22 9.42 -5.18
N LEU A 101 -5.42 8.40 -5.47
CA LEU A 101 -5.67 7.02 -5.09
C LEU A 101 -5.67 6.86 -3.57
N TYR A 102 -4.69 7.42 -2.89
CA TYR A 102 -4.57 7.33 -1.43
C TYR A 102 -5.67 8.11 -0.70
N SER A 103 -6.06 9.27 -1.21
CA SER A 103 -7.20 10.02 -0.67
C SER A 103 -8.49 9.21 -0.72
N CYS A 104 -8.76 8.54 -1.84
CA CYS A 104 -9.92 7.64 -1.97
C CYS A 104 -9.86 6.49 -0.96
N LEU A 105 -8.69 5.89 -0.77
CA LEU A 105 -8.51 4.79 0.18
C LEU A 105 -8.78 5.25 1.62
N LEU A 106 -8.22 6.39 2.03
CA LEU A 106 -8.42 6.94 3.37
C LEU A 106 -9.89 7.28 3.64
N ASP A 107 -10.59 7.88 2.66
CA ASP A 107 -12.02 8.19 2.77
C ASP A 107 -12.87 6.94 2.96
N LEU A 108 -12.57 5.87 2.22
CA LEU A 108 -13.28 4.60 2.35
C LEU A 108 -13.04 3.94 3.71
N LEU A 109 -11.81 3.93 4.19
CA LEU A 109 -11.46 3.38 5.51
C LEU A 109 -12.15 4.15 6.62
N GLN A 110 -12.18 5.47 6.55
CA GLN A 110 -12.89 6.31 7.51
C GLN A 110 -14.39 6.00 7.53
N LYS A 111 -15.02 5.89 6.35
CA LYS A 111 -16.44 5.52 6.22
C LYS A 111 -16.76 4.13 6.74
N GLN A 112 -15.81 3.20 6.67
CA GLN A 112 -15.95 1.85 7.22
C GLN A 112 -15.74 1.78 8.74
N GLY A 113 -15.35 2.89 9.37
CA GLY A 113 -15.19 2.97 10.82
C GLY A 113 -13.79 2.65 11.34
N PHE A 114 -12.77 2.59 10.47
CA PHE A 114 -11.39 2.45 10.94
C PHE A 114 -10.94 3.70 11.68
N TYR A 115 -10.20 3.51 12.77
CA TYR A 115 -9.67 4.59 13.62
C TYR A 115 -8.26 4.98 13.25
N ASN A 116 -7.37 4.00 13.18
CA ASN A 116 -5.96 4.24 12.91
C ASN A 116 -5.55 3.55 11.63
N VAL A 117 -4.72 4.23 10.86
CA VAL A 117 -4.04 3.65 9.70
C VAL A 117 -2.54 3.79 9.88
N TYR A 118 -1.83 2.77 9.42
CA TYR A 118 -0.39 2.63 9.55
C TYR A 118 0.25 2.44 8.19
N ALA A 119 1.49 2.91 8.07
CA ALA A 119 2.34 2.62 6.93
C ALA A 119 3.71 2.17 7.44
N CYS A 120 4.18 1.02 6.96
CA CYS A 120 5.52 0.52 7.22
C CYS A 120 6.40 0.86 6.01
N ILE A 121 7.43 1.66 6.24
CA ILE A 121 8.25 2.24 5.17
C ILE A 121 9.70 1.91 5.42
N THR A 122 10.42 1.41 4.41
CA THR A 122 11.88 1.28 4.50
C THR A 122 12.50 2.65 4.70
N ALA A 123 13.38 2.79 5.69
CA ALA A 123 13.87 4.09 6.14
C ALA A 123 14.60 4.91 5.06
N ASN A 124 15.16 4.26 4.05
CA ASN A 124 15.79 4.92 2.90
C ASN A 124 14.80 5.39 1.82
N ASN A 125 13.51 5.13 1.99
CA ASN A 125 12.47 5.58 1.07
C ASN A 125 11.90 6.95 1.50
N GLN A 126 12.72 7.98 1.39
CA GLN A 126 12.35 9.34 1.80
C GLN A 126 11.11 9.85 1.07
N ARG A 127 10.94 9.47 -0.19
CA ARG A 127 9.78 9.85 -0.99
C ARG A 127 8.46 9.37 -0.37
N SER A 128 8.42 8.13 0.11
CA SER A 128 7.23 7.58 0.78
C SER A 128 7.01 8.24 2.15
N ILE A 129 8.08 8.51 2.88
CA ILE A 129 8.00 9.22 4.17
C ILE A 129 7.38 10.61 3.95
N ASP A 130 7.86 11.36 2.98
CA ASP A 130 7.34 12.71 2.65
C ASP A 130 5.89 12.64 2.16
N PHE A 131 5.56 11.65 1.34
CA PHE A 131 4.21 11.41 0.86
C PHE A 131 3.23 11.19 2.02
N HIS A 132 3.57 10.34 2.97
CA HIS A 132 2.72 10.07 4.14
C HIS A 132 2.66 11.27 5.09
N ALA A 133 3.78 11.98 5.31
CA ALA A 133 3.79 13.20 6.11
C ALA A 133 2.84 14.27 5.53
N ALA A 134 2.79 14.40 4.21
CA ALA A 134 1.87 15.33 3.53
C ALA A 134 0.39 14.96 3.73
N PHE A 135 0.06 13.70 4.01
CA PHE A 135 -1.28 13.25 4.41
C PHE A 135 -1.56 13.40 5.91
N GLY A 136 -0.60 13.93 6.69
CA GLY A 136 -0.76 14.11 8.13
C GLY A 136 -0.37 12.91 8.98
N PHE A 137 0.31 11.93 8.41
CA PHE A 137 0.86 10.81 9.18
C PHE A 137 2.00 11.29 10.08
N ARG A 138 2.04 10.76 11.30
CA ARG A 138 3.15 10.97 12.24
C ARG A 138 4.23 9.94 12.00
N ASN A 139 5.49 10.36 12.07
CA ASN A 139 6.63 9.45 12.10
C ASN A 139 6.83 8.92 13.51
N LEU A 140 6.71 7.61 13.70
CA LEU A 140 6.84 6.95 15.01
C LEU A 140 8.28 6.55 15.32
N GLY A 141 9.22 6.88 14.45
CA GLY A 141 10.63 6.60 14.62
C GLY A 141 11.09 5.31 13.95
N PRO A 142 12.42 5.11 13.88
CA PRO A 142 13.01 3.98 13.20
C PRO A 142 13.00 2.71 14.07
N HIS A 143 12.87 1.57 13.40
CA HIS A 143 13.17 0.24 13.93
C HIS A 143 14.48 -0.22 13.28
N PRO A 144 15.61 -0.14 13.97
CA PRO A 144 16.90 -0.43 13.38
C PRO A 144 17.03 -1.90 12.99
N LYS A 145 17.61 -2.16 11.82
CA LYS A 145 17.93 -3.51 11.33
C LYS A 145 16.75 -4.47 11.40
N ALA A 146 15.56 -3.99 11.06
CA ALA A 146 14.33 -4.76 11.10
C ALA A 146 14.22 -5.76 9.94
N GLY A 147 14.86 -5.48 8.80
CA GLY A 147 14.86 -6.35 7.63
C GLY A 147 16.25 -6.57 7.05
N TYR A 148 16.41 -7.65 6.28
CA TYR A 148 17.64 -7.97 5.57
C TYR A 148 17.33 -8.31 4.13
N LYS A 149 17.92 -7.56 3.18
CA LYS A 149 17.70 -7.77 1.75
C LYS A 149 18.86 -7.18 0.95
N PHE A 150 19.22 -7.80 -0.16
CA PHE A 150 20.38 -7.40 -0.98
C PHE A 150 21.66 -7.28 -0.16
N ASP A 151 21.92 -8.28 0.68
CA ASP A 151 23.10 -8.36 1.57
C ASP A 151 23.29 -7.16 2.50
N GLN A 152 22.18 -6.49 2.88
CA GLN A 152 22.22 -5.36 3.80
C GLN A 152 21.09 -5.40 4.83
N TRP A 153 21.37 -4.94 6.03
CA TRP A 153 20.38 -4.66 7.05
C TRP A 153 19.67 -3.35 6.75
N LEU A 154 18.36 -3.36 6.92
CA LEU A 154 17.49 -2.22 6.60
C LEU A 154 16.68 -1.82 7.81
N ASP A 155 16.67 -0.52 8.10
CA ASP A 155 15.77 0.06 9.07
C ASP A 155 14.39 0.24 8.44
N ILE A 156 13.35 0.16 9.24
CA ILE A 156 11.99 0.54 8.85
C ILE A 156 11.51 1.70 9.72
N ILE A 157 10.55 2.44 9.19
CA ILE A 157 9.83 3.48 9.89
C ILE A 157 8.35 3.12 9.84
N TRP A 158 7.70 3.14 11.01
CA TRP A 158 6.26 3.14 11.10
C TRP A 158 5.74 4.56 11.15
N MET A 159 4.72 4.83 10.35
CA MET A 159 3.97 6.08 10.40
C MET A 159 2.50 5.77 10.65
N ASP A 160 1.78 6.64 11.36
CA ASP A 160 0.38 6.47 11.66
C ASP A 160 -0.44 7.74 11.43
N LYS A 161 -1.74 7.53 11.25
CA LYS A 161 -2.72 8.62 11.20
C LYS A 161 -4.02 8.16 11.86
N GLN A 162 -4.59 9.00 12.69
CA GLN A 162 -5.94 8.80 13.19
C GLN A 162 -6.97 9.37 12.19
N LEU A 163 -7.92 8.55 11.78
CA LEU A 163 -8.96 8.93 10.84
C LEU A 163 -10.17 9.55 11.53
N GLN A 164 -10.43 9.13 12.77
CA GLN A 164 -11.55 9.60 13.58
C GLN A 164 -11.04 9.97 14.96
N GLN A 165 -11.77 10.82 15.65
CA GLN A 165 -11.57 11.01 17.08
C GLN A 165 -12.36 9.94 17.84
N PRO A 166 -11.77 9.35 18.90
CA PRO A 166 -12.46 8.35 19.71
C PRO A 166 -13.70 8.94 20.36
#